data_859d3ce471f2cd07faf894dee18123c6
#
_entry.id   859d3ce471f2cd07faf894dee18123c6
#
_cell.length_a   1.000
_cell.length_b   1.000
_cell.length_c   1.000
_cell.angle_alpha   90.00
_cell.angle_beta   90.00
_cell.angle_gamma   90.00
#
_symmetry.space_group_name_H-M   'P 1'
#
loop_
_entity.id
_entity.type
_entity.pdbx_description
1 polymer ?
#
loop_
_entity_poly.entity_id
_entity_poly.type
_entity_poly.pdbx_seq_one_letter_code
_entity_poly.pdbx_strand_id
1 'polypeptide(L)'
;MKIVAFLTLFLAVRMSGVTLAQEDLLSEARNERGLVIYGSPNLDDLSFLAAAFTKKYSFAKPQVYRATSAAIYNKVITEARGGRRAFDVMINSGFETHLLKKGKFFAPYFPKEINRYAQGFKEPLGYWTTFFTNTHVISYNDRQVKPEEVPRSYEDLLHPRWKGRLMMHSEDYEWFTNQLLIRGEDKGLKLMRALAQQEITFRRGHTLISQLVAAGEGAASINSYAYRSERIRRDGAPIKWVAVEPVVANLLCISVGMDAPNPNTARLFVDFATSKEGQTIVSQRFQRVPAHKDVEANPPSLTRGINFWPSNPELGDKIDHYGKLFREVFRVN
;
A
#
# COMPACT_ATOMS: atom_id res chain seq x y z
N MET A 1 35.72 19.51 -35.56
CA MET A 1 36.02 19.85 -34.17
C MET A 1 35.05 20.88 -33.57
N LYS A 2 33.84 21.12 -34.15
CA LYS A 2 32.85 22.09 -33.60
C LYS A 2 31.57 21.44 -33.05
N ILE A 3 31.39 20.12 -33.15
CA ILE A 3 30.17 19.40 -32.76
C ILE A 3 30.23 18.92 -31.29
N VAL A 4 31.47 18.73 -30.74
CA VAL A 4 31.67 18.24 -29.36
C VAL A 4 31.39 19.31 -28.31
N ALA A 5 31.64 20.59 -28.63
CA ALA A 5 31.40 21.70 -27.67
C ALA A 5 29.91 21.99 -27.43
N PHE A 6 29.03 21.71 -28.39
CA PHE A 6 27.58 21.93 -28.26
C PHE A 6 26.89 20.88 -27.38
N LEU A 7 27.38 19.62 -27.37
CA LEU A 7 26.81 18.55 -26.56
C LEU A 7 27.12 18.69 -25.08
N THR A 8 28.32 19.19 -24.74
CA THR A 8 28.72 19.43 -23.35
C THR A 8 27.99 20.61 -22.71
N LEU A 9 27.66 21.64 -23.50
CA LEU A 9 26.90 22.79 -22.99
C LEU A 9 25.43 22.42 -22.67
N PHE A 10 24.80 21.54 -23.46
CA PHE A 10 23.42 21.06 -23.19
C PHE A 10 23.32 20.16 -21.97
N LEU A 11 24.35 19.37 -21.66
CA LEU A 11 24.37 18.50 -20.48
C LEU A 11 24.60 19.32 -19.17
N ALA A 12 25.44 20.34 -19.23
CA ALA A 12 25.70 21.26 -18.10
C ALA A 12 24.47 22.10 -17.74
N VAL A 13 23.72 22.60 -18.72
CA VAL A 13 22.50 23.39 -18.50
C VAL A 13 21.39 22.53 -17.88
N ARG A 14 21.24 21.25 -18.23
CA ARG A 14 20.24 20.36 -17.59
C ARG A 14 20.60 20.02 -16.13
N MET A 15 21.86 19.79 -15.81
CA MET A 15 22.27 19.53 -14.43
C MET A 15 22.12 20.78 -13.55
N SER A 16 22.46 21.96 -14.06
CA SER A 16 22.32 23.22 -13.32
C SER A 16 20.85 23.56 -13.02
N GLY A 17 19.90 23.32 -13.94
CA GLY A 17 18.49 23.61 -13.75
C GLY A 17 17.82 22.72 -12.69
N VAL A 18 18.23 21.45 -12.56
CA VAL A 18 17.71 20.54 -11.52
C VAL A 18 18.21 20.93 -10.13
N THR A 19 19.47 21.36 -10.03
CA THR A 19 20.07 21.79 -8.75
C THR A 19 19.42 23.07 -8.23
N LEU A 20 19.21 24.06 -9.09
CA LEU A 20 18.53 25.32 -8.74
C LEU A 20 17.10 25.10 -8.26
N ALA A 21 16.30 24.31 -8.97
CA ALA A 21 14.92 24.02 -8.57
C ALA A 21 14.84 23.27 -7.23
N GLN A 22 15.88 22.54 -6.84
CA GLN A 22 15.95 21.84 -5.56
C GLN A 22 16.35 22.77 -4.41
N GLU A 23 17.26 23.68 -4.65
CA GLU A 23 17.65 24.69 -3.68
C GLU A 23 16.49 25.65 -3.39
N ASP A 24 15.72 26.01 -4.42
CA ASP A 24 14.50 26.79 -4.30
C ASP A 24 13.46 26.07 -3.44
N LEU A 25 13.19 24.77 -3.70
CA LEU A 25 12.22 23.99 -2.91
C LEU A 25 12.62 23.92 -1.42
N LEU A 26 13.91 23.70 -1.14
CA LEU A 26 14.39 23.63 0.23
C LEU A 26 14.32 25.00 0.93
N SER A 27 14.63 26.08 0.22
CA SER A 27 14.55 27.45 0.73
C SER A 27 13.11 27.82 1.09
N GLU A 28 12.17 27.56 0.20
CA GLU A 28 10.75 27.82 0.42
C GLU A 28 10.19 26.98 1.57
N ALA A 29 10.53 25.68 1.64
CA ALA A 29 10.12 24.81 2.73
C ALA A 29 10.61 25.28 4.11
N ARG A 30 11.79 25.92 4.18
CA ARG A 30 12.31 26.52 5.43
C ARG A 30 11.45 27.68 5.94
N ASN A 31 10.79 28.40 5.05
CA ASN A 31 9.89 29.49 5.40
C ASN A 31 8.55 28.96 5.94
N GLU A 32 8.05 27.84 5.41
CA GLU A 32 6.79 27.23 5.81
C GLU A 32 6.86 26.55 7.18
N ARG A 33 7.89 25.74 7.43
CA ARG A 33 8.20 24.99 8.67
C ARG A 33 7.15 23.97 9.13
N GLY A 34 5.88 24.12 8.77
CA GLY A 34 4.80 23.20 9.12
C GLY A 34 4.78 21.96 8.23
N LEU A 35 4.13 20.88 8.70
CA LEU A 35 3.77 19.73 7.89
C LEU A 35 2.64 18.96 8.56
N VAL A 36 1.47 18.91 7.96
CA VAL A 36 0.32 18.15 8.45
C VAL A 36 0.14 16.87 7.62
N ILE A 37 0.35 15.73 8.26
CA ILE A 37 0.26 14.41 7.62
C ILE A 37 -1.02 13.71 8.06
N TYR A 38 -1.93 13.42 7.12
CA TYR A 38 -3.04 12.51 7.36
C TYR A 38 -2.65 11.12 6.86
N GLY A 39 -2.72 10.10 7.72
CA GLY A 39 -2.25 8.76 7.36
C GLY A 39 -3.03 7.60 7.96
N SER A 40 -3.25 6.56 7.16
CA SER A 40 -3.87 5.30 7.59
C SER A 40 -2.86 4.24 8.09
N PRO A 41 -1.55 4.28 7.80
CA PRO A 41 -0.57 3.41 8.45
C PRO A 41 -0.58 3.53 9.98
N ASN A 42 0.08 2.60 10.67
CA ASN A 42 0.20 2.64 12.12
C ASN A 42 0.83 3.95 12.59
N LEU A 43 0.38 4.45 13.74
CA LEU A 43 0.88 5.71 14.30
C LEU A 43 2.39 5.68 14.53
N ASP A 44 2.92 4.55 15.04
CA ASP A 44 4.36 4.37 15.28
C ASP A 44 5.18 4.47 13.99
N ASP A 45 4.69 3.89 12.88
CA ASP A 45 5.33 3.95 11.57
C ASP A 45 5.35 5.41 11.05
N LEU A 46 4.21 6.10 11.11
CA LEU A 46 4.10 7.50 10.68
C LEU A 46 4.94 8.44 11.54
N SER A 47 4.93 8.25 12.87
CA SER A 47 5.72 9.06 13.82
C SER A 47 7.21 8.87 13.60
N PHE A 48 7.65 7.62 13.34
CA PHE A 48 9.04 7.34 13.02
C PHE A 48 9.47 8.00 11.70
N LEU A 49 8.63 7.93 10.66
CA LEU A 49 8.91 8.58 9.37
C LEU A 49 9.02 10.11 9.53
N ALA A 50 8.10 10.70 10.28
CA ALA A 50 8.10 12.12 10.60
C ALA A 50 9.37 12.54 11.37
N ALA A 51 9.78 11.75 12.36
CA ALA A 51 11.01 11.99 13.12
C ALA A 51 12.27 11.86 12.25
N ALA A 52 12.34 10.86 11.36
CA ALA A 52 13.43 10.70 10.41
C ALA A 52 13.51 11.89 9.44
N PHE A 53 12.36 12.38 8.97
CA PHE A 53 12.29 13.60 8.16
C PHE A 53 12.80 14.82 8.92
N THR A 54 12.38 15.04 10.17
CA THR A 54 12.85 16.14 11.01
C THR A 54 14.36 16.05 11.31
N LYS A 55 14.88 14.82 11.48
CA LYS A 55 16.34 14.63 11.65
C LYS A 55 17.12 15.14 10.44
N LYS A 56 16.58 14.95 9.23
CA LYS A 56 17.18 15.43 7.98
C LYS A 56 16.93 16.92 7.73
N TYR A 57 15.73 17.38 8.07
CA TYR A 57 15.26 18.75 7.85
C TYR A 57 14.77 19.34 9.17
N SER A 58 15.72 19.81 9.99
CA SER A 58 15.49 20.23 11.39
C SER A 58 14.52 21.40 11.55
N PHE A 59 14.26 22.16 10.51
CA PHE A 59 13.26 23.23 10.50
C PHE A 59 11.82 22.73 10.47
N ALA A 60 11.57 21.50 9.95
CA ALA A 60 10.23 20.94 9.76
C ALA A 60 9.60 20.50 11.10
N LYS A 61 8.30 20.80 11.25
CA LYS A 61 7.49 20.45 12.43
C LYS A 61 6.30 19.59 12.02
N PRO A 62 6.50 18.28 11.77
CA PRO A 62 5.42 17.39 11.36
C PRO A 62 4.39 17.20 12.46
N GLN A 63 3.11 17.23 12.07
CA GLN A 63 1.96 16.84 12.87
C GLN A 63 1.27 15.66 12.18
N VAL A 64 1.07 14.57 12.91
CA VAL A 64 0.47 13.35 12.35
C VAL A 64 -0.96 13.19 12.88
N TYR A 65 -1.91 13.11 11.97
CA TYR A 65 -3.27 12.66 12.24
C TYR A 65 -3.45 11.24 11.69
N ARG A 66 -3.70 10.28 12.58
CA ARG A 66 -3.89 8.88 12.21
C ARG A 66 -5.34 8.45 12.36
N ALA A 67 -5.92 7.88 11.31
CA ALA A 67 -7.23 7.22 11.34
C ALA A 67 -7.28 6.07 10.32
N THR A 68 -8.39 5.35 10.22
CA THR A 68 -8.61 4.39 9.12
C THR A 68 -8.76 5.12 7.79
N SER A 69 -8.53 4.41 6.67
CA SER A 69 -8.63 5.00 5.32
C SER A 69 -9.98 5.67 5.08
N ALA A 70 -11.07 4.99 5.41
CA ALA A 70 -12.42 5.53 5.29
C ALA A 70 -12.67 6.73 6.22
N ALA A 71 -12.14 6.72 7.44
CA ALA A 71 -12.29 7.84 8.38
C ALA A 71 -11.53 9.08 7.89
N ILE A 72 -10.34 8.90 7.29
CA ILE A 72 -9.60 10.00 6.66
C ILE A 72 -10.40 10.58 5.48
N TYR A 73 -10.92 9.72 4.60
CA TYR A 73 -11.77 10.15 3.50
C TYR A 73 -12.94 11.02 3.99
N ASN A 74 -13.71 10.52 4.96
CA ASN A 74 -14.86 11.23 5.52
C ASN A 74 -14.46 12.56 6.19
N LYS A 75 -13.33 12.58 6.90
CA LYS A 75 -12.78 13.79 7.52
C LYS A 75 -12.47 14.84 6.47
N VAL A 76 -11.76 14.49 5.41
CA VAL A 76 -11.41 15.42 4.32
C VAL A 76 -12.65 16.01 3.65
N ILE A 77 -13.66 15.16 3.35
CA ILE A 77 -14.92 15.62 2.78
C ILE A 77 -15.65 16.59 3.73
N THR A 78 -15.67 16.30 5.02
CA THR A 78 -16.32 17.14 6.03
C THR A 78 -15.60 18.48 6.19
N GLU A 79 -14.28 18.48 6.26
CA GLU A 79 -13.46 19.69 6.34
C GLU A 79 -13.66 20.58 5.11
N ALA A 80 -13.69 19.97 3.92
CA ALA A 80 -13.90 20.70 2.67
C ALA A 80 -15.28 21.34 2.58
N ARG A 81 -16.33 20.68 3.09
CA ARG A 81 -17.68 21.30 3.20
C ARG A 81 -17.68 22.51 4.12
N GLY A 82 -16.80 22.53 5.12
CA GLY A 82 -16.55 23.68 5.99
C GLY A 82 -15.53 24.70 5.44
N GLY A 83 -15.14 24.59 4.16
CA GLY A 83 -14.16 25.49 3.52
C GLY A 83 -12.71 25.29 3.97
N ARG A 84 -12.37 24.18 4.62
CA ARG A 84 -11.03 23.91 5.14
C ARG A 84 -10.27 22.93 4.29
N ARG A 85 -9.00 23.25 3.99
CA ARG A 85 -7.99 22.33 3.42
C ARG A 85 -6.88 22.19 4.47
N ALA A 86 -6.88 21.09 5.23
CA ALA A 86 -6.17 21.03 6.50
C ALA A 86 -4.95 20.08 6.48
N PHE A 87 -4.69 19.39 5.39
CA PHE A 87 -3.54 18.49 5.30
C PHE A 87 -2.56 18.93 4.20
N ASP A 88 -1.29 18.69 4.44
CA ASP A 88 -0.20 18.88 3.47
C ASP A 88 0.07 17.62 2.68
N VAL A 89 0.14 16.47 3.38
CA VAL A 89 0.40 15.16 2.79
C VAL A 89 -0.64 14.16 3.28
N MET A 90 -1.07 13.29 2.37
CA MET A 90 -1.90 12.15 2.71
C MET A 90 -1.19 10.85 2.37
N ILE A 91 -1.27 9.86 3.30
CA ILE A 91 -0.86 8.47 3.07
C ILE A 91 -2.07 7.58 3.33
N ASN A 92 -2.69 7.09 2.26
CA ASN A 92 -3.97 6.37 2.37
C ASN A 92 -4.05 5.19 1.40
N SER A 93 -5.09 4.35 1.54
CA SER A 93 -5.28 3.24 0.60
C SER A 93 -5.60 3.77 -0.81
N GLY A 94 -5.33 2.95 -1.82
CA GLY A 94 -5.49 3.33 -3.21
C GLY A 94 -6.92 3.75 -3.57
N PHE A 95 -7.93 3.04 -3.05
CA PHE A 95 -9.33 3.32 -3.36
C PHE A 95 -9.79 4.69 -2.85
N GLU A 96 -9.57 5.00 -1.58
CA GLU A 96 -9.92 6.29 -1.02
C GLU A 96 -9.07 7.41 -1.62
N THR A 97 -7.81 7.12 -1.97
CA THR A 97 -6.96 8.06 -2.70
C THR A 97 -7.53 8.39 -4.07
N HIS A 98 -8.04 7.41 -4.81
CA HIS A 98 -8.71 7.64 -6.09
C HIS A 98 -9.97 8.51 -5.94
N LEU A 99 -10.82 8.21 -4.97
CA LEU A 99 -12.04 9.00 -4.72
C LEU A 99 -11.70 10.46 -4.37
N LEU A 100 -10.66 10.69 -3.56
CA LEU A 100 -10.19 12.03 -3.23
C LEU A 100 -9.53 12.73 -4.44
N LYS A 101 -8.82 12.01 -5.31
CA LYS A 101 -8.31 12.53 -6.59
C LYS A 101 -9.47 13.06 -7.45
N LYS A 102 -10.55 12.27 -7.60
CA LYS A 102 -11.77 12.71 -8.33
C LYS A 102 -12.39 13.96 -7.71
N GLY A 103 -12.37 14.08 -6.40
CA GLY A 103 -12.80 15.27 -5.66
C GLY A 103 -11.84 16.46 -5.75
N LYS A 104 -10.74 16.37 -6.51
CA LYS A 104 -9.71 17.41 -6.68
C LYS A 104 -9.06 17.84 -5.36
N PHE A 105 -8.77 16.86 -4.49
CA PHE A 105 -8.11 17.11 -3.20
C PHE A 105 -6.58 17.03 -3.27
N PHE A 106 -6.01 16.62 -4.39
CA PHE A 106 -4.57 16.47 -4.56
C PHE A 106 -4.00 17.36 -5.65
N ALA A 107 -2.82 17.92 -5.38
CA ALA A 107 -1.98 18.57 -6.38
C ALA A 107 -1.08 17.53 -7.07
N PRO A 108 -0.87 17.63 -8.38
CA PRO A 108 0.07 16.76 -9.06
C PRO A 108 1.51 17.07 -8.61
N TYR A 109 2.26 16.02 -8.30
CA TYR A 109 3.68 16.12 -7.97
C TYR A 109 4.41 14.84 -8.38
N PHE A 110 5.52 15.00 -9.08
CA PHE A 110 6.40 13.90 -9.47
C PHE A 110 7.63 13.90 -8.55
N PRO A 111 7.72 12.94 -7.60
CA PRO A 111 8.91 12.82 -6.75
C PRO A 111 10.19 12.62 -7.56
N LYS A 112 11.32 13.04 -7.02
CA LYS A 112 12.64 13.00 -7.70
C LYS A 112 13.01 11.60 -8.20
N GLU A 113 12.68 10.57 -7.42
CA GLU A 113 12.98 9.18 -7.76
C GLU A 113 11.80 8.44 -8.42
N ILE A 114 10.82 9.17 -9.01
CA ILE A 114 9.61 8.58 -9.62
C ILE A 114 9.92 7.52 -10.69
N ASN A 115 11.07 7.63 -11.38
CA ASN A 115 11.53 6.67 -12.37
C ASN A 115 11.96 5.31 -11.76
N ARG A 116 12.08 5.25 -10.43
CA ARG A 116 12.35 4.02 -9.68
C ARG A 116 11.08 3.25 -9.32
N TYR A 117 9.91 3.75 -9.71
CA TYR A 117 8.61 3.13 -9.49
C TYR A 117 8.09 2.52 -10.79
N ALA A 118 7.70 1.25 -10.73
CA ALA A 118 7.14 0.55 -11.89
C ALA A 118 5.77 1.13 -12.29
N GLN A 119 5.33 0.82 -13.50
CA GLN A 119 3.97 1.12 -13.93
C GLN A 119 2.96 0.40 -12.99
N GLY A 120 1.86 1.06 -12.67
CA GLY A 120 0.89 0.58 -11.68
C GLY A 120 1.21 0.96 -10.24
N PHE A 121 2.45 1.35 -9.91
CA PHE A 121 2.84 1.85 -8.58
C PHE A 121 2.96 3.38 -8.50
N LYS A 122 2.54 4.06 -9.52
CA LYS A 122 2.47 5.53 -9.61
C LYS A 122 1.36 5.96 -10.52
N GLU A 123 0.76 7.09 -10.23
CA GLU A 123 -0.28 7.69 -11.06
C GLU A 123 0.36 8.49 -12.22
N PRO A 124 -0.12 8.29 -13.47
CA PRO A 124 0.52 8.88 -14.65
C PRO A 124 0.58 10.41 -14.67
N LEU A 125 -0.36 11.09 -14.01
CA LEU A 125 -0.42 12.56 -13.92
C LEU A 125 0.18 13.11 -12.61
N GLY A 126 0.76 12.23 -11.74
CA GLY A 126 1.47 12.63 -10.54
C GLY A 126 0.59 12.87 -9.31
N TYR A 127 -0.68 12.49 -9.30
CA TYR A 127 -1.56 12.71 -8.15
C TYR A 127 -1.23 11.83 -6.94
N TRP A 128 -0.57 10.70 -7.14
CA TRP A 128 -0.06 9.84 -6.08
C TRP A 128 1.13 8.98 -6.53
N THR A 129 1.92 8.57 -5.56
CA THR A 129 2.96 7.54 -5.71
C THR A 129 2.74 6.50 -4.62
N THR A 130 3.02 5.23 -4.88
CA THR A 130 2.91 4.19 -3.84
C THR A 130 4.00 4.36 -2.79
N PHE A 131 3.58 4.47 -1.53
CA PHE A 131 4.50 4.54 -0.40
C PHE A 131 4.98 3.14 0.01
N PHE A 132 4.05 2.18 0.15
CA PHE A 132 4.35 0.75 0.30
C PHE A 132 3.14 -0.09 -0.14
N THR A 133 3.33 -1.41 -0.18
CA THR A 133 2.24 -2.33 -0.52
C THR A 133 1.96 -3.33 0.59
N ASN A 134 0.70 -3.77 0.66
CA ASN A 134 0.29 -4.95 1.41
C ASN A 134 -0.05 -6.06 0.41
N THR A 135 0.71 -7.13 0.41
CA THR A 135 0.57 -8.24 -0.54
C THR A 135 -0.24 -9.38 0.07
N HIS A 136 -1.22 -9.87 -0.68
CA HIS A 136 -2.10 -10.94 -0.23
C HIS A 136 -1.51 -12.31 -0.52
N VAL A 137 -1.51 -13.17 0.49
CA VAL A 137 -0.98 -14.54 0.43
C VAL A 137 -1.91 -15.51 1.15
N ILE A 138 -1.80 -16.79 0.86
CA ILE A 138 -2.35 -17.83 1.72
C ILE A 138 -1.34 -18.04 2.86
N SER A 139 -1.77 -17.85 4.11
CA SER A 139 -0.98 -18.25 5.27
C SER A 139 -1.57 -19.50 5.91
N TYR A 140 -0.73 -20.34 6.50
CA TYR A 140 -1.13 -21.61 7.09
C TYR A 140 -0.33 -21.93 8.35
N ASN A 141 -0.93 -22.70 9.26
CA ASN A 141 -0.29 -23.22 10.45
C ASN A 141 0.51 -24.48 10.08
N ASP A 142 1.83 -24.46 10.19
CA ASP A 142 2.71 -25.56 9.77
C ASP A 142 2.74 -26.75 10.74
N ARG A 143 2.02 -26.67 11.87
CA ARG A 143 1.73 -27.84 12.74
C ARG A 143 0.44 -28.56 12.32
N GLN A 144 -0.45 -27.90 11.59
CA GLN A 144 -1.74 -28.46 11.16
C GLN A 144 -1.78 -28.83 9.68
N VAL A 145 -0.88 -28.27 8.88
CA VAL A 145 -0.79 -28.47 7.43
C VAL A 145 0.54 -29.10 7.10
N LYS A 146 0.50 -30.34 6.61
CA LYS A 146 1.70 -31.08 6.23
C LYS A 146 2.32 -30.49 4.95
N PRO A 147 3.63 -30.69 4.68
CA PRO A 147 4.29 -30.15 3.50
C PRO A 147 3.62 -30.51 2.17
N GLU A 148 3.09 -31.73 2.04
CA GLU A 148 2.37 -32.22 0.86
C GLU A 148 0.96 -31.65 0.72
N GLU A 149 0.43 -31.05 1.76
CA GLU A 149 -0.92 -30.43 1.80
C GLU A 149 -0.88 -28.92 1.56
N VAL A 150 0.31 -28.32 1.51
CA VAL A 150 0.46 -26.88 1.32
C VAL A 150 -0.17 -26.44 0.00
N PRO A 151 -1.16 -25.49 0.01
CA PRO A 151 -1.85 -25.08 -1.20
C PRO A 151 -0.89 -24.29 -2.11
N ARG A 152 -0.98 -24.51 -3.43
CA ARG A 152 -0.22 -23.82 -4.46
C ARG A 152 -1.11 -22.88 -5.30
N SER A 153 -2.42 -23.04 -5.16
CA SER A 153 -3.44 -22.26 -5.84
C SER A 153 -4.62 -22.00 -4.91
N TYR A 154 -5.51 -21.10 -5.27
CA TYR A 154 -6.78 -20.93 -4.54
C TYR A 154 -7.73 -22.11 -4.80
N GLU A 155 -7.60 -22.77 -5.94
CA GLU A 155 -8.32 -23.98 -6.31
C GLU A 155 -8.00 -25.16 -5.39
N ASP A 156 -6.77 -25.26 -4.88
CA ASP A 156 -6.38 -26.32 -3.91
C ASP A 156 -7.14 -26.20 -2.60
N LEU A 157 -7.62 -24.99 -2.25
CA LEU A 157 -8.44 -24.74 -1.08
C LEU A 157 -9.88 -25.28 -1.23
N LEU A 158 -10.26 -25.76 -2.40
CA LEU A 158 -11.56 -26.42 -2.63
C LEU A 158 -11.59 -27.88 -2.19
N HIS A 159 -10.41 -28.46 -1.89
CA HIS A 159 -10.34 -29.84 -1.43
C HIS A 159 -11.06 -30.01 -0.08
N PRO A 160 -11.83 -31.11 0.14
CA PRO A 160 -12.63 -31.33 1.34
C PRO A 160 -11.87 -31.20 2.68
N ARG A 161 -10.53 -31.43 2.67
CA ARG A 161 -9.69 -31.26 3.88
C ARG A 161 -9.71 -29.85 4.46
N TRP A 162 -10.06 -28.84 3.67
CA TRP A 162 -10.11 -27.45 4.08
C TRP A 162 -11.43 -27.01 4.67
N LYS A 163 -12.47 -27.84 4.53
CA LYS A 163 -13.83 -27.49 4.97
C LYS A 163 -13.86 -27.23 6.49
N GLY A 164 -14.37 -26.04 6.88
CA GLY A 164 -14.42 -25.59 8.26
C GLY A 164 -13.07 -25.18 8.86
N ARG A 165 -11.97 -25.18 8.07
CA ARG A 165 -10.62 -24.93 8.55
C ARG A 165 -10.01 -23.65 7.97
N LEU A 166 -10.72 -22.93 7.11
CA LEU A 166 -10.27 -21.71 6.47
C LEU A 166 -10.74 -20.48 7.19
N MET A 167 -9.91 -19.45 7.19
CA MET A 167 -10.23 -18.10 7.68
C MET A 167 -10.10 -17.08 6.57
N MET A 168 -10.89 -16.00 6.64
CA MET A 168 -10.87 -14.92 5.66
C MET A 168 -11.28 -13.58 6.30
N HIS A 169 -10.79 -12.48 5.75
CA HIS A 169 -11.23 -11.14 6.15
C HIS A 169 -12.64 -10.86 5.62
N SER A 170 -13.54 -10.40 6.50
CA SER A 170 -14.98 -10.21 6.18
C SER A 170 -15.28 -9.04 5.24
N GLU A 171 -14.32 -8.16 4.98
CA GLU A 171 -14.50 -6.94 4.18
C GLU A 171 -13.35 -6.73 3.18
N ASP A 172 -12.73 -7.81 2.69
CA ASP A 172 -11.62 -7.69 1.74
C ASP A 172 -12.13 -7.63 0.28
N TYR A 173 -12.95 -6.62 0.03
CA TYR A 173 -13.53 -6.36 -1.29
C TYR A 173 -12.45 -6.09 -2.34
N GLU A 174 -11.32 -5.46 -1.96
CA GLU A 174 -10.22 -5.17 -2.85
C GLU A 174 -9.54 -6.45 -3.37
N TRP A 175 -9.22 -7.40 -2.48
CA TRP A 175 -8.69 -8.70 -2.89
C TRP A 175 -9.69 -9.45 -3.78
N PHE A 176 -10.95 -9.52 -3.37
CA PHE A 176 -12.03 -10.20 -4.12
C PHE A 176 -12.13 -9.63 -5.54
N THR A 177 -12.23 -8.32 -5.69
CA THR A 177 -12.34 -7.65 -6.99
C THR A 177 -11.15 -7.96 -7.88
N ASN A 178 -9.92 -7.88 -7.33
CA ASN A 178 -8.72 -8.21 -8.09
C ASN A 178 -8.69 -9.67 -8.52
N GLN A 179 -9.18 -10.61 -7.69
CA GLN A 179 -9.29 -12.02 -8.09
C GLN A 179 -10.27 -12.23 -9.25
N LEU A 180 -11.37 -11.45 -9.31
CA LEU A 180 -12.28 -11.49 -10.45
C LEU A 180 -11.61 -10.95 -11.73
N LEU A 181 -10.84 -9.85 -11.62
CA LEU A 181 -10.14 -9.28 -12.77
C LEU A 181 -9.03 -10.19 -13.31
N ILE A 182 -8.23 -10.77 -12.43
CA ILE A 182 -7.11 -11.66 -12.79
C ILE A 182 -7.62 -12.88 -13.58
N ARG A 183 -8.78 -13.43 -13.19
CA ARG A 183 -9.33 -14.67 -13.78
C ARG A 183 -10.37 -14.45 -14.87
N GLY A 184 -10.85 -13.20 -15.02
CA GLY A 184 -12.11 -12.89 -15.67
C GLY A 184 -13.30 -13.15 -14.75
N GLU A 185 -14.32 -12.30 -14.83
CA GLU A 185 -15.41 -12.22 -13.85
C GLU A 185 -16.11 -13.57 -13.64
N ASP A 186 -16.50 -14.26 -14.71
CA ASP A 186 -17.23 -15.55 -14.62
C ASP A 186 -16.44 -16.64 -13.91
N LYS A 187 -15.15 -16.83 -14.30
CA LYS A 187 -14.28 -17.83 -13.68
C LYS A 187 -13.94 -17.45 -12.24
N GLY A 188 -13.70 -16.16 -12.00
CA GLY A 188 -13.45 -15.62 -10.66
C GLY A 188 -14.66 -15.87 -9.73
N LEU A 189 -15.85 -15.53 -10.17
CA LEU A 189 -17.08 -15.77 -9.39
C LEU A 189 -17.34 -17.27 -9.15
N LYS A 190 -17.07 -18.12 -10.13
CA LYS A 190 -17.18 -19.58 -9.95
C LYS A 190 -16.26 -20.06 -8.83
N LEU A 191 -15.01 -19.62 -8.80
CA LEU A 191 -14.05 -19.93 -7.74
C LEU A 191 -14.53 -19.38 -6.38
N MET A 192 -14.96 -18.12 -6.31
CA MET A 192 -15.42 -17.51 -5.05
C MET A 192 -16.64 -18.22 -4.47
N ARG A 193 -17.61 -18.60 -5.32
CA ARG A 193 -18.77 -19.41 -4.89
C ARG A 193 -18.37 -20.80 -4.40
N ALA A 194 -17.39 -21.42 -5.03
CA ALA A 194 -16.86 -22.71 -4.57
C ALA A 194 -16.12 -22.58 -3.23
N LEU A 195 -15.31 -21.55 -3.04
CA LEU A 195 -14.67 -21.23 -1.76
C LEU A 195 -15.72 -20.98 -0.65
N ALA A 196 -16.82 -20.31 -0.96
CA ALA A 196 -17.88 -20.05 0.00
C ALA A 196 -18.51 -21.33 0.57
N GLN A 197 -18.41 -22.48 -0.13
CA GLN A 197 -18.87 -23.79 0.36
C GLN A 197 -17.91 -24.45 1.38
N GLN A 198 -16.74 -23.84 1.61
CA GLN A 198 -15.71 -24.37 2.52
C GLN A 198 -15.97 -24.03 4.01
N GLU A 199 -17.15 -23.48 4.35
CA GLU A 199 -17.51 -23.12 5.74
C GLU A 199 -16.44 -22.20 6.37
N ILE A 200 -16.11 -21.09 5.67
CA ILE A 200 -15.03 -20.16 6.03
C ILE A 200 -15.39 -19.41 7.32
N THR A 201 -14.44 -19.33 8.25
CA THR A 201 -14.56 -18.47 9.43
C THR A 201 -14.12 -17.04 9.08
N PHE A 202 -15.05 -16.10 9.10
CA PHE A 202 -14.79 -14.70 8.84
C PHE A 202 -14.39 -13.94 10.10
N ARG A 203 -13.37 -13.08 9.99
CA ARG A 203 -12.94 -12.15 11.04
C ARG A 203 -12.60 -10.80 10.43
N ARG A 204 -12.63 -9.76 11.24
CA ARG A 204 -12.24 -8.42 10.82
C ARG A 204 -10.80 -8.14 11.25
N GLY A 205 -9.92 -7.86 10.27
CA GLY A 205 -8.52 -7.50 10.48
C GLY A 205 -7.52 -8.61 10.16
N HIS A 206 -6.68 -8.37 9.14
CA HIS A 206 -5.65 -9.32 8.69
C HIS A 206 -4.64 -9.69 9.79
N THR A 207 -4.35 -8.75 10.71
CA THR A 207 -3.47 -9.03 11.85
C THR A 207 -4.06 -10.09 12.77
N LEU A 208 -5.34 -9.95 13.14
CA LEU A 208 -6.06 -10.90 13.98
C LEU A 208 -6.10 -12.28 13.30
N ILE A 209 -6.45 -12.33 12.02
CA ILE A 209 -6.53 -13.57 11.27
C ILE A 209 -5.20 -14.32 11.26
N SER A 210 -4.08 -13.62 10.98
CA SER A 210 -2.76 -14.25 11.02
C SER A 210 -2.39 -14.77 12.42
N GLN A 211 -2.79 -14.08 13.49
CA GLN A 211 -2.60 -14.53 14.87
C GLN A 211 -3.44 -15.78 15.18
N LEU A 212 -4.71 -15.81 14.75
CA LEU A 212 -5.60 -16.96 14.96
C LEU A 212 -5.10 -18.20 14.19
N VAL A 213 -4.61 -18.03 12.95
CA VAL A 213 -3.97 -19.12 12.21
C VAL A 213 -2.72 -19.60 12.94
N ALA A 214 -1.88 -18.71 13.44
CA ALA A 214 -0.70 -19.08 14.21
C ALA A 214 -1.05 -19.82 15.51
N ALA A 215 -2.15 -19.44 16.17
CA ALA A 215 -2.69 -20.09 17.37
C ALA A 215 -3.33 -21.46 17.09
N GLY A 216 -3.63 -21.75 15.79
CA GLY A 216 -4.24 -23.03 15.40
C GLY A 216 -5.77 -23.02 15.40
N GLU A 217 -6.42 -21.86 15.51
CA GLU A 217 -7.89 -21.71 15.44
C GLU A 217 -8.43 -21.86 14.00
N GLY A 218 -7.56 -21.77 13.02
CA GLY A 218 -7.79 -22.11 11.61
C GLY A 218 -6.52 -22.70 11.02
N ALA A 219 -6.66 -23.64 10.10
CA ALA A 219 -5.48 -24.26 9.48
C ALA A 219 -4.82 -23.33 8.47
N ALA A 220 -5.62 -22.50 7.77
CA ALA A 220 -5.11 -21.51 6.82
C ALA A 220 -6.00 -20.27 6.72
N SER A 221 -5.42 -19.18 6.24
CA SER A 221 -6.14 -17.98 5.81
C SER A 221 -5.99 -17.80 4.31
N ILE A 222 -7.08 -17.45 3.64
CA ILE A 222 -7.14 -17.30 2.18
C ILE A 222 -6.40 -16.02 1.72
N ASN A 223 -6.44 -14.93 2.51
CA ASN A 223 -6.03 -13.60 2.09
C ASN A 223 -5.27 -12.81 3.17
N SER A 224 -4.36 -13.46 3.90
CA SER A 224 -3.47 -12.78 4.85
C SER A 224 -2.49 -11.83 4.16
N TYR A 225 -1.99 -10.83 4.88
CA TYR A 225 -0.86 -10.03 4.41
C TYR A 225 0.47 -10.73 4.67
N ALA A 226 1.28 -10.88 3.62
CA ALA A 226 2.57 -11.57 3.68
C ALA A 226 3.48 -11.04 4.78
N TYR A 227 3.66 -9.70 4.88
CA TYR A 227 4.51 -9.08 5.89
C TYR A 227 4.08 -9.42 7.33
N ARG A 228 2.76 -9.57 7.56
CA ARG A 228 2.24 -9.88 8.89
C ARG A 228 2.50 -11.33 9.26
N SER A 229 2.22 -12.25 8.37
CA SER A 229 2.50 -13.68 8.57
C SER A 229 4.00 -13.91 8.74
N GLU A 230 4.84 -13.24 7.96
CA GLU A 230 6.28 -13.31 8.05
C GLU A 230 6.82 -12.79 9.38
N ARG A 231 6.27 -11.67 9.89
CA ARG A 231 6.65 -11.13 11.19
C ARG A 231 6.32 -12.11 12.32
N ILE A 232 5.09 -12.64 12.34
CA ILE A 232 4.66 -13.63 13.35
C ILE A 232 5.50 -14.90 13.27
N ARG A 233 5.87 -15.36 12.05
CA ARG A 233 6.77 -16.47 11.84
C ARG A 233 8.18 -16.22 12.42
N ARG A 234 8.71 -15.02 12.21
CA ARG A 234 10.04 -14.63 12.74
C ARG A 234 10.05 -14.53 14.28
N ASP A 235 8.90 -14.22 14.87
CA ASP A 235 8.70 -14.25 16.33
C ASP A 235 8.55 -15.69 16.88
N GLY A 236 8.72 -16.72 16.02
CA GLY A 236 8.76 -18.16 16.40
C GLY A 236 7.41 -18.88 16.38
N ALA A 237 6.33 -18.22 15.93
CA ALA A 237 5.03 -18.88 15.87
C ALA A 237 4.90 -19.82 14.65
N PRO A 238 4.09 -20.88 14.74
CA PRO A 238 3.95 -21.91 13.71
C PRO A 238 3.04 -21.42 12.55
N ILE A 239 3.50 -20.43 11.82
CA ILE A 239 2.82 -19.89 10.64
C ILE A 239 3.80 -19.76 9.49
N LYS A 240 3.37 -20.18 8.31
CA LYS A 240 4.06 -19.98 7.02
C LYS A 240 3.09 -19.38 6.02
N TRP A 241 3.59 -19.01 4.86
CA TRP A 241 2.78 -18.46 3.80
C TRP A 241 3.29 -18.90 2.42
N VAL A 242 2.39 -18.87 1.44
CA VAL A 242 2.67 -19.11 0.03
C VAL A 242 2.07 -17.98 -0.81
N ALA A 243 2.82 -17.54 -1.80
CA ALA A 243 2.36 -16.61 -2.81
C ALA A 243 1.57 -17.38 -3.88
N VAL A 244 0.34 -16.96 -4.18
CA VAL A 244 -0.42 -17.45 -5.34
C VAL A 244 -0.39 -16.35 -6.40
N GLU A 245 0.38 -16.57 -7.43
CA GLU A 245 0.64 -15.58 -8.47
C GLU A 245 -0.48 -15.50 -9.53
N PRO A 246 -0.72 -14.28 -10.06
CA PRO A 246 -0.09 -13.03 -9.66
C PRO A 246 -0.61 -12.57 -8.29
N VAL A 247 0.32 -12.09 -7.44
CA VAL A 247 0.02 -11.70 -6.06
C VAL A 247 -0.60 -10.31 -6.02
N VAL A 248 -1.82 -10.19 -5.53
CA VAL A 248 -2.49 -8.89 -5.36
C VAL A 248 -1.71 -8.05 -4.36
N ALA A 249 -1.34 -6.84 -4.80
CA ALA A 249 -0.63 -5.84 -4.01
C ALA A 249 -1.52 -4.62 -3.79
N ASN A 250 -2.07 -4.48 -2.59
CA ASN A 250 -2.84 -3.30 -2.20
C ASN A 250 -1.90 -2.12 -1.99
N LEU A 251 -2.19 -0.99 -2.62
CA LEU A 251 -1.34 0.19 -2.61
C LEU A 251 -1.69 1.10 -1.44
N LEU A 252 -0.69 1.49 -0.67
CA LEU A 252 -0.74 2.66 0.20
C LEU A 252 -0.10 3.82 -0.55
N CYS A 253 -0.93 4.77 -0.97
CA CYS A 253 -0.53 5.90 -1.81
C CYS A 253 -0.15 7.10 -0.95
N ILE A 254 0.89 7.85 -1.36
CA ILE A 254 1.26 9.13 -0.81
C ILE A 254 0.94 10.22 -1.83
N SER A 255 0.32 11.33 -1.37
CA SER A 255 -0.17 12.43 -2.20
C SER A 255 0.09 13.77 -1.54
N VAL A 256 0.31 14.82 -2.34
CA VAL A 256 0.36 16.21 -1.89
C VAL A 256 -1.06 16.80 -1.90
N GLY A 257 -1.42 17.52 -0.85
CA GLY A 257 -2.72 18.21 -0.78
C GLY A 257 -2.84 19.32 -1.83
N MET A 258 -4.04 19.53 -2.44
CA MET A 258 -4.28 20.57 -3.45
C MET A 258 -4.10 21.91 -2.78
N ASP A 259 -4.56 22.39 -1.85
CA ASP A 259 -4.35 23.68 -1.21
C ASP A 259 -3.60 23.48 0.12
N ALA A 260 -2.51 22.70 0.06
CA ALA A 260 -1.71 22.40 1.22
C ALA A 260 -1.24 23.67 1.93
N PRO A 261 -1.42 23.80 3.25
CA PRO A 261 -0.91 24.95 4.02
C PRO A 261 0.62 25.15 3.89
N ASN A 262 1.36 24.04 3.67
CA ASN A 262 2.82 24.02 3.56
C ASN A 262 3.24 23.23 2.29
N PRO A 263 2.98 23.75 1.08
CA PRO A 263 3.10 22.97 -0.16
C PRO A 263 4.53 22.54 -0.50
N ASN A 264 5.53 23.32 -0.15
CA ASN A 264 6.94 23.01 -0.43
C ASN A 264 7.49 22.00 0.58
N THR A 265 7.11 22.12 1.85
CA THR A 265 7.43 21.12 2.88
C THR A 265 6.75 19.79 2.58
N ALA A 266 5.50 19.80 2.06
CA ALA A 266 4.79 18.62 1.60
C ALA A 266 5.53 17.90 0.46
N ARG A 267 5.96 18.63 -0.58
CA ARG A 267 6.74 18.08 -1.70
C ARG A 267 8.07 17.49 -1.22
N LEU A 268 8.77 18.20 -0.33
CA LEU A 268 10.03 17.74 0.26
C LEU A 268 9.83 16.45 1.08
N PHE A 269 8.72 16.34 1.81
CA PHE A 269 8.38 15.12 2.54
C PHE A 269 8.04 13.96 1.61
N VAL A 270 7.29 14.20 0.52
CA VAL A 270 6.99 13.17 -0.48
C VAL A 270 8.27 12.69 -1.16
N ASP A 271 9.18 13.60 -1.54
CA ASP A 271 10.51 13.23 -2.04
C ASP A 271 11.27 12.33 -1.05
N PHE A 272 11.30 12.70 0.22
CA PHE A 272 11.96 11.91 1.27
C PHE A 272 11.33 10.54 1.43
N ALA A 273 10.01 10.48 1.59
CA ALA A 273 9.28 9.23 1.83
C ALA A 273 9.37 8.23 0.67
N THR A 274 9.45 8.74 -0.56
CA THR A 274 9.54 7.93 -1.78
C THR A 274 10.96 7.72 -2.28
N SER A 275 11.98 8.33 -1.68
CA SER A 275 13.39 8.09 -1.98
C SER A 275 13.86 6.72 -1.52
N LYS A 276 15.01 6.29 -2.01
CA LYS A 276 15.68 5.07 -1.52
C LYS A 276 15.84 5.08 0.01
N GLU A 277 16.16 6.24 0.61
CA GLU A 277 16.29 6.42 2.07
C GLU A 277 14.96 6.14 2.80
N GLY A 278 13.88 6.81 2.40
CA GLY A 278 12.54 6.61 2.99
C GLY A 278 12.00 5.21 2.77
N GLN A 279 12.24 4.63 1.59
CA GLN A 279 11.81 3.26 1.29
C GLN A 279 12.66 2.21 2.02
N THR A 280 13.91 2.52 2.38
CA THR A 280 14.70 1.67 3.29
C THR A 280 14.09 1.67 4.69
N ILE A 281 13.56 2.78 5.18
CA ILE A 281 12.79 2.82 6.44
C ILE A 281 11.54 1.92 6.32
N VAL A 282 10.81 2.00 5.21
CA VAL A 282 9.65 1.13 4.94
C VAL A 282 10.02 -0.35 5.03
N SER A 283 11.11 -0.74 4.39
CA SER A 283 11.59 -2.13 4.37
C SER A 283 12.12 -2.59 5.73
N GLN A 284 13.06 -1.85 6.32
CA GLN A 284 13.82 -2.31 7.47
C GLN A 284 13.09 -2.07 8.80
N ARG A 285 12.44 -0.90 8.95
CA ARG A 285 11.80 -0.52 10.20
C ARG A 285 10.33 -0.91 10.26
N PHE A 286 9.57 -0.69 9.17
CA PHE A 286 8.14 -1.04 9.14
C PHE A 286 7.91 -2.49 8.72
N GLN A 287 8.93 -3.14 8.16
CA GLN A 287 8.84 -4.50 7.63
C GLN A 287 7.70 -4.66 6.61
N ARG A 288 7.52 -3.61 5.78
CA ARG A 288 6.56 -3.57 4.68
C ARG A 288 7.27 -3.83 3.36
N VAL A 289 6.48 -4.10 2.34
CA VAL A 289 6.98 -4.24 0.97
C VAL A 289 7.17 -2.85 0.36
N PRO A 290 8.42 -2.40 0.13
CA PRO A 290 8.68 -1.12 -0.50
C PRO A 290 8.23 -1.14 -1.97
N ALA A 291 7.87 0.03 -2.51
CA ALA A 291 7.50 0.18 -3.90
C ALA A 291 8.65 0.66 -4.80
N HIS A 292 9.75 1.11 -4.21
CA HIS A 292 10.95 1.56 -4.91
C HIS A 292 11.80 0.36 -5.36
N LYS A 293 12.06 0.21 -6.67
CA LYS A 293 12.70 -0.98 -7.25
C LYS A 293 14.12 -1.29 -6.78
N ASP A 294 14.84 -0.26 -6.26
CA ASP A 294 16.22 -0.40 -5.78
C ASP A 294 16.28 -0.65 -4.26
N VAL A 295 15.14 -0.92 -3.62
CA VAL A 295 15.05 -1.27 -2.20
C VAL A 295 14.45 -2.65 -2.05
N GLU A 296 15.23 -3.57 -1.52
CA GLU A 296 14.77 -4.93 -1.24
C GLU A 296 13.90 -4.97 0.02
N ALA A 297 12.87 -5.81 0.03
CA ALA A 297 12.06 -6.04 1.23
C ALA A 297 12.85 -6.77 2.32
N ASN A 298 12.43 -6.67 3.57
CA ASN A 298 13.02 -7.40 4.69
C ASN A 298 11.98 -8.30 5.39
N PRO A 299 12.09 -9.63 5.21
CA PRO A 299 13.12 -10.34 4.43
C PRO A 299 12.88 -10.25 2.90
N PRO A 300 13.93 -10.54 2.11
CA PRO A 300 13.83 -10.52 0.64
C PRO A 300 12.76 -11.45 0.06
N SER A 301 12.41 -12.52 0.77
CA SER A 301 11.35 -13.45 0.37
C SER A 301 9.97 -12.80 0.17
N LEU A 302 9.75 -11.62 0.74
CA LEU A 302 8.49 -10.88 0.55
C LEU A 302 8.32 -10.33 -0.88
N THR A 303 9.41 -10.26 -1.67
CA THR A 303 9.38 -9.70 -3.04
C THR A 303 10.13 -10.54 -4.06
N ARG A 304 11.18 -11.27 -3.64
CA ARG A 304 12.07 -11.98 -4.57
C ARG A 304 11.34 -13.10 -5.29
N GLY A 305 11.32 -13.02 -6.63
CA GLY A 305 10.67 -14.02 -7.48
C GLY A 305 9.15 -13.98 -7.47
N ILE A 306 8.54 -12.93 -6.91
CA ILE A 306 7.08 -12.77 -6.87
C ILE A 306 6.62 -11.82 -7.97
N ASN A 307 5.65 -12.28 -8.78
CA ASN A 307 4.95 -11.47 -9.75
C ASN A 307 3.76 -10.75 -9.09
N PHE A 308 3.86 -9.43 -8.96
CA PHE A 308 2.83 -8.61 -8.33
C PHE A 308 1.77 -8.14 -9.32
N TRP A 309 0.52 -8.13 -8.85
CA TRP A 309 -0.61 -7.46 -9.46
C TRP A 309 -0.96 -6.23 -8.62
N PRO A 310 -0.48 -5.03 -8.99
CA PRO A 310 -0.86 -3.82 -8.28
C PRO A 310 -2.36 -3.58 -8.44
N SER A 311 -3.05 -3.43 -7.32
CA SER A 311 -4.49 -3.15 -7.32
C SER A 311 -4.73 -1.77 -7.92
N ASN A 312 -5.57 -1.69 -8.97
CA ASN A 312 -5.88 -0.41 -9.60
C ASN A 312 -6.76 0.44 -8.67
N PRO A 313 -6.31 1.62 -8.21
CA PRO A 313 -7.11 2.49 -7.36
C PRO A 313 -8.47 2.90 -7.94
N GLU A 314 -8.62 2.93 -9.28
CA GLU A 314 -9.87 3.28 -9.96
C GLU A 314 -11.01 2.29 -9.69
N LEU A 315 -10.70 1.10 -9.21
CA LEU A 315 -11.71 0.14 -8.74
C LEU A 315 -12.52 0.67 -7.54
N GLY A 316 -12.02 1.68 -6.85
CA GLY A 316 -12.76 2.41 -5.82
C GLY A 316 -14.10 2.97 -6.32
N ASP A 317 -14.25 3.28 -7.61
CA ASP A 317 -15.52 3.72 -8.21
C ASP A 317 -16.63 2.65 -8.16
N LYS A 318 -16.23 1.37 -8.05
CA LYS A 318 -17.14 0.23 -8.04
C LYS A 318 -17.16 -0.52 -6.70
N ILE A 319 -16.58 0.08 -5.65
CA ILE A 319 -16.40 -0.60 -4.36
C ILE A 319 -17.73 -1.06 -3.75
N ASP A 320 -18.78 -0.25 -3.88
CA ASP A 320 -20.12 -0.61 -3.37
C ASP A 320 -20.70 -1.82 -4.11
N HIS A 321 -20.53 -1.86 -5.44
CA HIS A 321 -20.96 -2.99 -6.27
C HIS A 321 -20.23 -4.29 -5.87
N TYR A 322 -18.91 -4.24 -5.80
CA TYR A 322 -18.11 -5.42 -5.45
C TYR A 322 -18.27 -5.80 -3.97
N GLY A 323 -18.48 -4.83 -3.09
CA GLY A 323 -18.80 -5.08 -1.69
C GLY A 323 -20.14 -5.82 -1.53
N LYS A 324 -21.17 -5.42 -2.29
CA LYS A 324 -22.45 -6.11 -2.33
C LYS A 324 -22.27 -7.54 -2.86
N LEU A 325 -21.58 -7.70 -3.98
CA LEU A 325 -21.33 -9.00 -4.60
C LEU A 325 -20.54 -9.94 -3.68
N PHE A 326 -19.54 -9.42 -2.97
CA PHE A 326 -18.78 -10.18 -1.95
C PHE A 326 -19.71 -10.71 -0.87
N ARG A 327 -20.56 -9.83 -0.28
CA ARG A 327 -21.51 -10.24 0.77
C ARG A 327 -22.51 -11.27 0.28
N GLU A 328 -23.01 -11.14 -0.94
CA GLU A 328 -23.90 -12.12 -1.58
C GLU A 328 -23.21 -13.48 -1.76
N VAL A 329 -21.99 -13.50 -2.28
CA VAL A 329 -21.24 -14.74 -2.54
C VAL A 329 -20.89 -15.47 -1.25
N PHE A 330 -20.39 -14.76 -0.25
CA PHE A 330 -19.90 -15.34 1.00
C PHE A 330 -20.93 -15.35 2.13
N ARG A 331 -22.13 -14.79 1.91
CA ARG A 331 -23.23 -14.69 2.90
C ARG A 331 -22.79 -14.05 4.21
N VAL A 332 -22.00 -12.98 4.12
CA VAL A 332 -21.55 -12.17 5.26
C VAL A 332 -22.30 -10.83 5.29
N ASN A 333 -22.58 -10.33 6.51
CA ASN A 333 -23.32 -9.07 6.73
C ASN A 333 -22.37 -7.86 6.74
#